data_58ef5ad147b966b6a9ae8d5d5db92aec
#
_entry.id   58ef5ad147b966b6a9ae8d5d5db92aec
#
_cell.length_a   1.000
_cell.length_b   1.000
_cell.length_c   1.000
_cell.angle_alpha   90.00
_cell.angle_beta   90.00
_cell.angle_gamma   90.00
#
_symmetry.space_group_name_H-M   'P 1'
#
loop_
_entity.id
_entity.type
_entity.pdbx_description
1 polymer ?
#
loop_
_entity_poly.entity_id
_entity_poly.type
_entity_poly.pdbx_seq_one_letter_code
_entity_poly.pdbx_strand_id
1 'polypeptide(L)'
;MLVRRTHLAFLAAAVLPLVGACGDSKRPVTTTIQGSSTTSTLSVTTDSGTPSGTVTETTAATVPVSYVDAEAAYTARKYSEAAELFGSYTRANPENQWGHYMSGLSSWKAGDPEQALISFDEALRIDPQHRKSLLNSARVLLDTGRPREALERIERAMGLEPLSAEGLRLLGRARYEMKQVPEAIDAYQRAIALDERDVWAMNNLGLIYIQQDQSEDALPVLARAVELRRDSPVFQNNLGTALERTGHPAAAKKAYEAAVVADSTYGKASASLTRIIPLAEGDTTAVDLSTFVADFHAAVQQWQETAVDTTKTVE
;
A
#
# COMPACT_ATOMS: atom_id res chain seq x y z
N MET A 1 -15.64 -56.25 15.06
CA MET A 1 -14.92 -55.35 14.15
C MET A 1 -15.47 -53.94 14.35
N LEU A 2 -14.78 -53.15 15.13
CA LEU A 2 -15.20 -51.77 15.49
C LEU A 2 -14.46 -50.79 14.57
N VAL A 3 -15.21 -50.10 13.71
CA VAL A 3 -14.66 -49.05 12.84
C VAL A 3 -14.61 -47.74 13.66
N ARG A 4 -13.41 -47.29 13.98
CA ARG A 4 -13.18 -45.96 14.58
C ARG A 4 -13.36 -44.87 13.50
N ARG A 5 -14.36 -44.03 13.68
CA ARG A 5 -14.51 -42.75 12.95
C ARG A 5 -13.56 -41.73 13.56
N THR A 6 -12.55 -41.31 12.82
CA THR A 6 -11.73 -40.18 13.13
C THR A 6 -12.45 -38.90 12.67
N HIS A 7 -12.79 -38.01 13.62
CA HIS A 7 -13.30 -36.70 13.31
C HIS A 7 -12.14 -35.78 12.83
N LEU A 8 -12.15 -35.43 11.56
CA LEU A 8 -11.34 -34.35 11.04
C LEU A 8 -11.97 -33.03 11.53
N ALA A 9 -11.25 -32.30 12.38
CA ALA A 9 -11.58 -30.94 12.75
C ALA A 9 -11.22 -30.02 11.57
N PHE A 10 -12.23 -29.43 10.93
CA PHE A 10 -12.04 -28.34 9.99
C PHE A 10 -11.55 -27.10 10.75
N LEU A 11 -10.27 -26.78 10.64
CA LEU A 11 -9.77 -25.47 11.00
C LEU A 11 -10.25 -24.49 9.92
N ALA A 12 -11.15 -23.60 10.29
CA ALA A 12 -11.54 -22.47 9.46
C ALA A 12 -10.32 -21.59 9.23
N ALA A 13 -9.82 -21.57 8.00
CA ALA A 13 -8.78 -20.65 7.58
C ALA A 13 -9.35 -19.23 7.61
N ALA A 14 -8.91 -18.44 8.57
CA ALA A 14 -9.20 -17.01 8.61
C ALA A 14 -8.60 -16.36 7.35
N VAL A 15 -9.45 -15.83 6.50
CA VAL A 15 -9.07 -15.04 5.33
C VAL A 15 -8.41 -13.76 5.85
N LEU A 16 -7.09 -13.69 5.75
CA LEU A 16 -6.32 -12.49 6.08
C LEU A 16 -6.41 -11.51 4.91
N PRO A 17 -6.71 -10.24 5.15
CA PRO A 17 -6.68 -9.24 4.10
C PRO A 17 -5.24 -9.07 3.60
N LEU A 18 -5.08 -8.92 2.27
CA LEU A 18 -3.84 -8.45 1.66
C LEU A 18 -3.57 -7.04 2.16
N VAL A 19 -2.71 -6.93 3.17
CA VAL A 19 -2.29 -5.62 3.67
C VAL A 19 -1.27 -5.08 2.69
N GLY A 20 -1.71 -4.19 1.81
CA GLY A 20 -0.83 -3.29 1.08
C GLY A 20 -0.28 -2.29 2.08
N ALA A 21 0.75 -2.68 2.84
CA ALA A 21 1.42 -1.74 3.72
C ALA A 21 2.30 -0.81 2.89
N CYS A 22 1.74 0.29 2.43
CA CYS A 22 2.51 1.50 2.15
C CYS A 22 2.58 2.29 3.45
N GLY A 23 3.75 2.34 4.06
CA GLY A 23 4.06 3.33 5.08
C GLY A 23 4.24 2.78 6.48
N ASP A 24 5.36 3.18 7.06
CA ASP A 24 5.68 3.10 8.48
C ASP A 24 4.53 3.65 9.34
N SER A 25 3.74 2.76 9.93
CA SER A 25 2.77 3.16 10.95
C SER A 25 3.45 3.25 12.32
N LYS A 26 4.13 4.36 12.58
CA LYS A 26 4.35 4.80 13.96
C LYS A 26 3.03 5.37 14.45
N ARG A 27 2.50 4.80 15.54
CA ARG A 27 1.29 5.28 16.22
C ARG A 27 1.40 6.78 16.52
N PRO A 28 0.35 7.57 16.34
CA PRO A 28 0.37 8.97 16.75
C PRO A 28 0.47 9.06 18.27
N VAL A 29 1.52 9.69 18.75
CA VAL A 29 1.58 10.22 20.10
C VAL A 29 0.61 11.40 20.13
N THR A 30 -0.47 11.27 20.90
CA THR A 30 -1.43 12.36 21.12
C THR A 30 -0.73 13.44 21.93
N THR A 31 -0.17 14.43 21.25
CA THR A 31 0.30 15.66 21.88
C THR A 31 -0.86 16.66 21.85
N THR A 32 -1.48 16.86 23.01
CA THR A 32 -2.47 17.93 23.21
C THR A 32 -1.74 19.27 23.09
N ILE A 33 -1.89 19.93 21.97
CA ILE A 33 -1.45 21.31 21.82
C ILE A 33 -2.50 22.20 22.48
N GLN A 34 -2.21 22.70 23.67
CA GLN A 34 -2.94 23.81 24.25
C GLN A 34 -2.67 25.05 23.39
N GLY A 35 -3.67 25.46 22.64
CA GLY A 35 -3.66 26.73 21.93
C GLY A 35 -3.62 27.89 22.94
N SER A 36 -2.50 28.61 22.97
CA SER A 36 -2.42 29.91 23.67
C SER A 36 -3.22 30.93 22.90
N SER A 37 -4.48 31.12 23.30
CA SER A 37 -5.28 32.28 22.89
C SER A 37 -4.73 33.52 23.58
N THR A 38 -3.95 34.31 22.87
CA THR A 38 -3.67 35.69 23.33
C THR A 38 -4.90 36.56 23.09
N THR A 39 -5.73 36.68 24.13
CA THR A 39 -6.81 37.65 24.15
C THR A 39 -6.23 39.03 24.45
N SER A 40 -6.07 39.86 23.43
CA SER A 40 -5.82 41.28 23.62
C SER A 40 -7.13 41.96 23.97
N THR A 41 -7.31 42.28 25.25
CA THR A 41 -8.40 43.13 25.72
C THR A 41 -8.08 44.57 25.41
N LEU A 42 -8.75 45.13 24.40
CA LEU A 42 -8.83 46.59 24.20
C LEU A 42 -9.95 47.11 25.10
N SER A 43 -9.58 47.85 26.14
CA SER A 43 -10.51 48.61 26.96
C SER A 43 -10.98 49.84 26.17
N VAL A 44 -12.27 49.86 25.82
CA VAL A 44 -12.92 51.04 25.23
C VAL A 44 -13.56 51.82 26.36
N THR A 45 -13.07 53.06 26.60
CA THR A 45 -13.74 54.04 27.41
C THR A 45 -14.91 54.62 26.62
N THR A 46 -16.12 54.44 27.15
CA THR A 46 -17.33 55.05 26.57
C THR A 46 -17.42 56.50 26.93
N ASP A 47 -17.41 57.36 25.92
CA ASP A 47 -17.96 58.71 26.02
C ASP A 47 -19.21 58.82 25.13
N SER A 48 -20.23 59.47 25.68
CA SER A 48 -21.60 59.47 25.19
C SER A 48 -21.76 60.41 23.99
N GLY A 49 -22.12 59.82 22.83
CA GLY A 49 -22.50 60.59 21.65
C GLY A 49 -23.00 59.68 20.52
N THR A 50 -24.23 59.89 20.11
CA THR A 50 -25.11 59.24 19.14
C THR A 50 -24.47 58.39 18.01
N PRO A 51 -25.06 57.19 17.67
CA PRO A 51 -24.42 56.22 16.78
C PRO A 51 -24.80 56.46 15.34
N SER A 52 -23.79 56.69 14.51
CA SER A 52 -23.83 56.29 13.10
C SER A 52 -22.60 55.43 12.85
N GLY A 53 -22.67 54.22 13.37
CA GLY A 53 -21.60 53.24 13.23
C GLY A 53 -21.77 52.42 11.95
N THR A 54 -21.06 52.79 10.92
CA THR A 54 -20.74 51.84 9.82
C THR A 54 -19.84 50.76 10.41
N VAL A 55 -20.38 49.56 10.62
CA VAL A 55 -19.59 48.37 10.97
C VAL A 55 -18.78 48.04 9.74
N THR A 56 -17.56 48.50 9.67
CA THR A 56 -16.58 47.99 8.73
C THR A 56 -16.14 46.61 9.26
N GLU A 57 -16.74 45.58 8.72
CA GLU A 57 -16.28 44.21 8.89
C GLU A 57 -14.89 44.15 8.26
N THR A 58 -13.84 44.27 9.08
CA THR A 58 -12.48 44.06 8.64
C THR A 58 -12.31 42.56 8.44
N THR A 59 -12.65 42.11 7.25
CA THR A 59 -12.23 40.77 6.81
C THR A 59 -10.70 40.82 6.80
N ALA A 60 -10.09 40.14 7.78
CA ALA A 60 -8.67 39.89 7.75
C ALA A 60 -8.37 39.20 6.42
N ALA A 61 -7.64 39.91 5.54
CA ALA A 61 -7.18 39.33 4.29
C ALA A 61 -6.30 38.16 4.63
N THR A 62 -6.86 36.97 4.54
CA THR A 62 -6.09 35.71 4.65
C THR A 62 -5.08 35.74 3.52
N VAL A 63 -3.79 35.78 3.87
CA VAL A 63 -2.71 35.62 2.88
C VAL A 63 -2.98 34.37 2.07
N PRO A 64 -3.04 34.45 0.74
CA PRO A 64 -3.30 33.29 -0.09
C PRO A 64 -2.24 32.22 0.18
N VAL A 65 -2.65 31.01 0.54
CA VAL A 65 -1.74 29.89 0.74
C VAL A 65 -1.04 29.60 -0.58
N SER A 66 0.28 29.57 -0.57
CA SER A 66 1.06 29.25 -1.76
C SER A 66 1.15 27.72 -1.95
N TYR A 67 1.25 27.29 -3.21
CA TYR A 67 1.53 25.88 -3.53
C TYR A 67 2.83 25.40 -2.88
N VAL A 68 3.84 26.27 -2.85
CA VAL A 68 5.18 25.96 -2.32
C VAL A 68 5.13 25.67 -0.81
N ASP A 69 4.33 26.42 -0.05
CA ASP A 69 4.18 26.18 1.40
C ASP A 69 3.50 24.84 1.67
N ALA A 70 2.46 24.50 0.88
CA ALA A 70 1.78 23.23 0.97
C ALA A 70 2.69 22.04 0.59
N GLU A 71 3.50 22.19 -0.46
CA GLU A 71 4.48 21.19 -0.89
C GLU A 71 5.61 21.02 0.14
N ALA A 72 6.06 22.11 0.77
CA ALA A 72 7.04 22.05 1.85
C ALA A 72 6.51 21.24 3.05
N ALA A 73 5.26 21.44 3.46
CA ALA A 73 4.63 20.66 4.51
C ALA A 73 4.55 19.16 4.13
N TYR A 74 4.17 18.83 2.88
CA TYR A 74 4.14 17.45 2.38
C TYR A 74 5.53 16.80 2.41
N THR A 75 6.55 17.52 1.94
CA THR A 75 7.95 17.06 1.92
C THR A 75 8.48 16.85 3.33
N ALA A 76 8.08 17.69 4.29
CA ALA A 76 8.38 17.54 5.71
C ALA A 76 7.58 16.41 6.39
N ARG A 77 6.76 15.65 5.64
CA ARG A 77 5.86 14.59 6.12
C ARG A 77 4.79 15.06 7.12
N LYS A 78 4.49 16.33 7.15
CA LYS A 78 3.40 16.94 7.94
C LYS A 78 2.09 16.82 7.14
N TYR A 79 1.62 15.60 6.95
CA TYR A 79 0.57 15.30 5.97
C TYR A 79 -0.77 15.95 6.29
N SER A 80 -1.15 16.08 7.57
CA SER A 80 -2.38 16.79 7.96
C SER A 80 -2.28 18.27 7.64
N GLU A 81 -1.15 18.93 7.98
CA GLU A 81 -0.88 20.34 7.63
C GLU A 81 -0.88 20.52 6.10
N ALA A 82 -0.23 19.63 5.36
CA ALA A 82 -0.21 19.67 3.90
C ALA A 82 -1.63 19.53 3.30
N ALA A 83 -2.48 18.64 3.85
CA ALA A 83 -3.86 18.49 3.40
C ALA A 83 -4.68 19.78 3.59
N GLU A 84 -4.55 20.44 4.74
CA GLU A 84 -5.21 21.73 5.02
C GLU A 84 -4.73 22.84 4.08
N LEU A 85 -3.40 22.94 3.87
CA LEU A 85 -2.80 23.94 2.99
C LEU A 85 -3.19 23.71 1.53
N PHE A 86 -3.10 22.47 1.02
CA PHE A 86 -3.56 22.17 -0.34
C PHE A 86 -5.06 22.36 -0.50
N GLY A 87 -5.88 22.02 0.50
CA GLY A 87 -7.31 22.31 0.50
C GLY A 87 -7.61 23.80 0.44
N SER A 88 -6.81 24.63 1.10
CA SER A 88 -6.93 26.10 1.02
C SER A 88 -6.45 26.63 -0.32
N TYR A 89 -5.34 26.09 -0.84
CA TYR A 89 -4.81 26.43 -2.16
C TYR A 89 -5.83 26.11 -3.28
N THR A 90 -6.45 24.94 -3.26
CA THR A 90 -7.41 24.52 -4.30
C THR A 90 -8.72 25.31 -4.26
N ARG A 91 -9.14 25.81 -3.09
CA ARG A 91 -10.28 26.77 -3.01
C ARG A 91 -9.99 28.08 -3.75
N ALA A 92 -8.74 28.55 -3.72
CA ALA A 92 -8.32 29.74 -4.45
C ALA A 92 -7.98 29.46 -5.92
N ASN A 93 -7.64 28.22 -6.26
CA ASN A 93 -7.21 27.76 -7.58
C ASN A 93 -7.97 26.50 -7.99
N PRO A 94 -9.30 26.57 -8.21
CA PRO A 94 -10.17 25.38 -8.37
C PRO A 94 -9.87 24.57 -9.62
N GLU A 95 -9.25 25.15 -10.64
CA GLU A 95 -8.87 24.45 -11.88
C GLU A 95 -7.41 23.98 -11.89
N ASN A 96 -6.72 24.01 -10.73
CA ASN A 96 -5.37 23.52 -10.62
C ASN A 96 -5.38 22.01 -10.31
N GLN A 97 -5.27 21.19 -11.33
CA GLN A 97 -5.25 19.73 -11.27
C GLN A 97 -4.17 19.19 -10.29
N TRP A 98 -2.96 19.75 -10.33
CA TRP A 98 -1.87 19.32 -9.45
C TRP A 98 -2.12 19.66 -7.98
N GLY A 99 -2.77 20.78 -7.70
CA GLY A 99 -3.22 21.16 -6.36
C GLY A 99 -4.19 20.12 -5.79
N HIS A 100 -5.19 19.71 -6.58
CA HIS A 100 -6.14 18.67 -6.19
C HIS A 100 -5.46 17.30 -6.02
N TYR A 101 -4.55 16.93 -6.93
CA TYR A 101 -3.78 15.71 -6.82
C TYR A 101 -2.95 15.68 -5.52
N MET A 102 -2.23 16.75 -5.20
CA MET A 102 -1.43 16.86 -3.98
C MET A 102 -2.28 16.90 -2.71
N SER A 103 -3.46 17.53 -2.77
CA SER A 103 -4.47 17.47 -1.70
C SER A 103 -4.87 16.02 -1.42
N GLY A 104 -5.18 15.25 -2.48
CA GLY A 104 -5.52 13.83 -2.38
C GLY A 104 -4.41 12.98 -1.76
N LEU A 105 -3.16 13.18 -2.21
CA LEU A 105 -2.00 12.48 -1.62
C LEU A 105 -1.81 12.82 -0.15
N SER A 106 -1.95 14.10 0.20
CA SER A 106 -1.78 14.57 1.58
C SER A 106 -2.85 14.00 2.50
N SER A 107 -4.12 14.04 2.08
CA SER A 107 -5.24 13.46 2.81
C SER A 107 -5.08 11.96 3.01
N TRP A 108 -4.69 11.22 1.96
CA TRP A 108 -4.44 9.78 2.08
C TRP A 108 -3.33 9.48 3.09
N LYS A 109 -2.21 10.20 3.01
CA LYS A 109 -1.07 10.04 3.95
C LYS A 109 -1.42 10.49 5.37
N ALA A 110 -2.34 11.42 5.54
CA ALA A 110 -2.89 11.84 6.82
C ALA A 110 -3.90 10.84 7.43
N GLY A 111 -4.32 9.82 6.65
CA GLY A 111 -5.25 8.80 7.10
C GLY A 111 -6.72 9.14 6.83
N ASP A 112 -6.99 10.07 5.91
CA ASP A 112 -8.33 10.42 5.45
C ASP A 112 -8.55 9.96 4.00
N PRO A 113 -8.93 8.69 3.78
CA PRO A 113 -9.13 8.13 2.46
C PRO A 113 -10.31 8.75 1.71
N GLU A 114 -11.37 9.16 2.41
CA GLU A 114 -12.56 9.74 1.77
C GLU A 114 -12.23 11.13 1.19
N GLN A 115 -11.56 11.98 1.96
CA GLN A 115 -11.10 13.27 1.44
C GLN A 115 -10.07 13.11 0.32
N ALA A 116 -9.24 12.07 0.38
CA ALA A 116 -8.30 11.74 -0.69
C ALA A 116 -9.03 11.42 -2.00
N LEU A 117 -10.07 10.60 -1.95
CA LEU A 117 -10.88 10.25 -3.13
C LEU A 117 -11.56 11.49 -3.73
N ILE A 118 -12.17 12.34 -2.90
CA ILE A 118 -12.78 13.61 -3.36
C ILE A 118 -11.75 14.44 -4.12
N SER A 119 -10.55 14.60 -3.55
CA SER A 119 -9.52 15.43 -4.17
C SER A 119 -8.97 14.82 -5.47
N PHE A 120 -8.80 13.48 -5.53
CA PHE A 120 -8.40 12.82 -6.77
C PHE A 120 -9.50 12.91 -7.84
N ASP A 121 -10.77 12.86 -7.46
CA ASP A 121 -11.90 13.00 -8.39
C ASP A 121 -11.98 14.42 -8.96
N GLU A 122 -11.70 15.45 -8.18
CA GLU A 122 -11.57 16.81 -8.70
C GLU A 122 -10.39 16.94 -9.67
N ALA A 123 -9.24 16.33 -9.37
CA ALA A 123 -8.13 16.29 -10.32
C ALA A 123 -8.51 15.58 -11.63
N LEU A 124 -9.30 14.52 -11.55
CA LEU A 124 -9.80 13.77 -12.73
C LEU A 124 -10.96 14.45 -13.45
N ARG A 125 -11.71 15.35 -12.80
CA ARG A 125 -12.69 16.21 -13.43
C ARG A 125 -12.00 17.22 -14.37
N ILE A 126 -10.85 17.76 -13.91
CA ILE A 126 -10.06 18.73 -14.68
C ILE A 126 -9.30 18.04 -15.81
N ASP A 127 -8.62 16.94 -15.50
CA ASP A 127 -7.91 16.09 -16.46
C ASP A 127 -8.30 14.62 -16.29
N PRO A 128 -9.24 14.11 -17.10
CA PRO A 128 -9.67 12.72 -17.06
C PRO A 128 -8.58 11.71 -17.37
N GLN A 129 -7.45 12.16 -17.95
CA GLN A 129 -6.31 11.33 -18.31
C GLN A 129 -5.15 11.46 -17.30
N HIS A 130 -5.36 12.12 -16.16
CA HIS A 130 -4.31 12.23 -15.14
C HIS A 130 -4.03 10.89 -14.48
N ARG A 131 -3.11 10.14 -15.10
CA ARG A 131 -2.77 8.75 -14.73
C ARG A 131 -2.42 8.60 -13.24
N LYS A 132 -1.67 9.56 -12.66
CA LYS A 132 -1.31 9.53 -11.25
C LYS A 132 -2.54 9.58 -10.33
N SER A 133 -3.55 10.39 -10.64
CA SER A 133 -4.80 10.42 -9.87
C SER A 133 -5.58 9.10 -10.03
N LEU A 134 -5.63 8.52 -11.23
CA LEU A 134 -6.26 7.23 -11.47
C LEU A 134 -5.62 6.12 -10.62
N LEU A 135 -4.29 5.98 -10.65
CA LEU A 135 -3.59 4.93 -9.92
C LEU A 135 -3.61 5.13 -8.40
N ASN A 136 -3.48 6.39 -7.92
CA ASN A 136 -3.51 6.64 -6.47
C ASN A 136 -4.93 6.54 -5.90
N SER A 137 -5.96 7.01 -6.62
CA SER A 137 -7.35 6.76 -6.20
C SER A 137 -7.68 5.26 -6.19
N ALA A 138 -7.19 4.48 -7.16
CA ALA A 138 -7.35 3.03 -7.16
C ALA A 138 -6.69 2.38 -5.92
N ARG A 139 -5.50 2.84 -5.49
CA ARG A 139 -4.89 2.35 -4.25
C ARG A 139 -5.75 2.66 -3.04
N VAL A 140 -6.26 3.88 -2.92
CA VAL A 140 -7.14 4.27 -1.81
C VAL A 140 -8.40 3.39 -1.80
N LEU A 141 -8.99 3.14 -2.96
CA LEU A 141 -10.16 2.26 -3.09
C LEU A 141 -9.86 0.82 -2.66
N LEU A 142 -8.68 0.28 -3.03
CA LEU A 142 -8.25 -1.04 -2.56
C LEU A 142 -7.98 -1.06 -1.05
N ASP A 143 -7.36 -0.01 -0.50
CA ASP A 143 -7.09 0.08 0.94
C ASP A 143 -8.38 0.18 1.78
N THR A 144 -9.48 0.66 1.16
CA THR A 144 -10.81 0.77 1.77
C THR A 144 -11.75 -0.38 1.39
N GLY A 145 -11.26 -1.44 0.73
CA GLY A 145 -12.05 -2.63 0.39
C GLY A 145 -13.08 -2.43 -0.73
N ARG A 146 -12.80 -1.52 -1.67
CA ARG A 146 -13.64 -1.18 -2.83
C ARG A 146 -12.99 -1.64 -4.15
N PRO A 147 -12.71 -2.94 -4.35
CA PRO A 147 -11.91 -3.42 -5.48
C PRO A 147 -12.60 -3.25 -6.85
N ARG A 148 -13.93 -3.23 -6.92
CA ARG A 148 -14.65 -3.02 -8.20
C ARG A 148 -14.44 -1.61 -8.72
N GLU A 149 -14.57 -0.60 -7.85
CA GLU A 149 -14.34 0.80 -8.22
C GLU A 149 -12.84 1.06 -8.52
N ALA A 150 -11.95 0.40 -7.79
CA ALA A 150 -10.52 0.44 -8.09
C ALA A 150 -10.24 -0.10 -9.50
N LEU A 151 -10.88 -1.21 -9.89
CA LEU A 151 -10.70 -1.81 -11.21
C LEU A 151 -11.03 -0.82 -12.34
N GLU A 152 -12.13 -0.08 -12.25
CA GLU A 152 -12.49 0.95 -13.24
C GLU A 152 -11.40 2.01 -13.43
N ARG A 153 -10.79 2.46 -12.31
CA ARG A 153 -9.69 3.43 -12.34
C ARG A 153 -8.42 2.83 -12.94
N ILE A 154 -8.10 1.58 -12.58
CA ILE A 154 -6.94 0.85 -13.10
C ILE A 154 -7.07 0.64 -14.61
N GLU A 155 -8.22 0.17 -15.08
CA GLU A 155 -8.47 -0.05 -16.51
C GLU A 155 -8.35 1.23 -17.33
N ARG A 156 -8.86 2.36 -16.81
CA ARG A 156 -8.65 3.67 -17.43
C ARG A 156 -7.17 4.05 -17.47
N ALA A 157 -6.43 3.86 -16.38
CA ALA A 157 -5.00 4.16 -16.34
C ALA A 157 -4.19 3.28 -17.29
N MET A 158 -4.53 2.00 -17.39
CA MET A 158 -3.91 1.05 -18.32
C MET A 158 -4.28 1.32 -19.78
N GLY A 159 -5.45 1.90 -20.05
CA GLY A 159 -5.80 2.39 -21.40
C GLY A 159 -4.87 3.51 -21.87
N LEU A 160 -4.29 4.29 -20.95
CA LEU A 160 -3.31 5.34 -21.26
C LEU A 160 -1.88 4.78 -21.36
N GLU A 161 -1.55 3.76 -20.56
CA GLU A 161 -0.24 3.11 -20.54
C GLU A 161 -0.41 1.61 -20.31
N PRO A 162 -0.59 0.83 -21.40
CA PRO A 162 -0.85 -0.61 -21.31
C PRO A 162 0.28 -1.42 -20.68
N LEU A 163 1.54 -0.97 -20.80
CA LEU A 163 2.72 -1.63 -20.27
C LEU A 163 3.16 -1.00 -18.93
N SER A 164 2.23 -0.81 -18.02
CA SER A 164 2.50 -0.26 -16.69
C SER A 164 2.62 -1.37 -15.65
N ALA A 165 3.82 -1.65 -15.17
CA ALA A 165 4.05 -2.62 -14.08
C ALA A 165 3.23 -2.26 -12.84
N GLU A 166 3.17 -0.97 -12.48
CA GLU A 166 2.34 -0.47 -11.39
C GLU A 166 0.84 -0.71 -11.62
N GLY A 167 0.34 -0.44 -12.84
CA GLY A 167 -1.05 -0.71 -13.21
C GLY A 167 -1.39 -2.19 -13.10
N LEU A 168 -0.54 -3.07 -13.63
CA LEU A 168 -0.70 -4.53 -13.54
C LEU A 168 -0.64 -5.04 -12.10
N ARG A 169 0.24 -4.50 -11.26
CA ARG A 169 0.29 -4.85 -9.84
C ARG A 169 -1.01 -4.47 -9.11
N LEU A 170 -1.57 -3.29 -9.38
CA LEU A 170 -2.86 -2.88 -8.80
C LEU A 170 -4.01 -3.73 -9.36
N LEU A 171 -3.96 -4.09 -10.65
CA LEU A 171 -4.91 -5.01 -11.27
C LEU A 171 -4.89 -6.37 -10.56
N GLY A 172 -3.69 -6.93 -10.33
CA GLY A 172 -3.52 -8.19 -9.61
C GLY A 172 -4.15 -8.12 -8.22
N ARG A 173 -3.94 -7.02 -7.47
CA ARG A 173 -4.56 -6.83 -6.17
C ARG A 173 -6.09 -6.75 -6.26
N ALA A 174 -6.63 -5.96 -7.18
CA ALA A 174 -8.07 -5.82 -7.37
C ALA A 174 -8.72 -7.18 -7.70
N ARG A 175 -8.15 -7.94 -8.65
CA ARG A 175 -8.62 -9.29 -9.03
C ARG A 175 -8.58 -10.26 -7.88
N TYR A 176 -7.50 -10.25 -7.08
CA TYR A 176 -7.39 -11.10 -5.90
C TYR A 176 -8.47 -10.77 -4.85
N GLU A 177 -8.69 -9.50 -4.52
CA GLU A 177 -9.72 -9.08 -3.57
C GLU A 177 -11.14 -9.45 -4.07
N MET A 178 -11.34 -9.49 -5.39
CA MET A 178 -12.55 -9.97 -6.05
C MET A 178 -12.64 -11.51 -6.15
N LYS A 179 -11.66 -12.27 -5.59
CA LYS A 179 -11.57 -13.74 -5.66
C LYS A 179 -11.31 -14.32 -7.06
N GLN A 180 -10.83 -13.50 -7.97
CA GLN A 180 -10.41 -13.87 -9.31
C GLN A 180 -8.92 -14.24 -9.27
N VAL A 181 -8.61 -15.40 -8.66
CA VAL A 181 -7.23 -15.78 -8.33
C VAL A 181 -6.37 -16.02 -9.57
N PRO A 182 -6.84 -16.74 -10.61
CA PRO A 182 -6.04 -16.94 -11.82
C PRO A 182 -5.65 -15.63 -12.51
N GLU A 183 -6.59 -14.69 -12.62
CA GLU A 183 -6.37 -13.38 -13.23
C GLU A 183 -5.44 -12.50 -12.38
N ALA A 184 -5.47 -12.68 -11.06
CA ALA A 184 -4.54 -12.00 -10.16
C ALA A 184 -3.10 -12.50 -10.36
N ILE A 185 -2.91 -13.82 -10.49
CA ILE A 185 -1.60 -14.44 -10.75
C ILE A 185 -1.05 -13.91 -12.08
N ASP A 186 -1.83 -13.95 -13.17
CA ASP A 186 -1.44 -13.44 -14.48
C ASP A 186 -0.99 -11.97 -14.39
N ALA A 187 -1.80 -11.13 -13.76
CA ALA A 187 -1.49 -9.71 -13.62
C ALA A 187 -0.19 -9.46 -12.84
N TYR A 188 0.08 -10.21 -11.76
CA TYR A 188 1.33 -10.08 -11.02
C TYR A 188 2.53 -10.62 -11.79
N GLN A 189 2.41 -11.74 -12.49
CA GLN A 189 3.49 -12.28 -13.34
C GLN A 189 3.87 -11.28 -14.43
N ARG A 190 2.89 -10.67 -15.09
CA ARG A 190 3.12 -9.63 -16.09
C ARG A 190 3.72 -8.36 -15.49
N ALA A 191 3.31 -7.96 -14.28
CA ALA A 191 3.92 -6.84 -13.58
C ALA A 191 5.40 -7.09 -13.32
N ILE A 192 5.75 -8.30 -12.84
CA ILE A 192 7.14 -8.71 -12.57
C ILE A 192 7.94 -8.83 -13.88
N ALA A 193 7.34 -9.33 -14.95
CA ALA A 193 7.98 -9.43 -16.26
C ALA A 193 8.37 -8.05 -16.84
N LEU A 194 7.60 -7.00 -16.52
CA LEU A 194 7.90 -5.61 -16.87
C LEU A 194 8.88 -4.94 -15.91
N ASP A 195 8.84 -5.28 -14.63
CA ASP A 195 9.72 -4.74 -13.59
C ASP A 195 10.16 -5.85 -12.62
N GLU A 196 11.33 -6.45 -12.91
CA GLU A 196 11.95 -7.51 -12.10
C GLU A 196 12.43 -7.01 -10.72
N ARG A 197 12.10 -5.78 -10.36
CA ARG A 197 12.38 -5.17 -9.06
C ARG A 197 11.12 -4.80 -8.29
N ASP A 198 9.91 -5.08 -8.83
CA ASP A 198 8.66 -4.86 -8.11
C ASP A 198 8.47 -5.89 -6.98
N VAL A 199 9.13 -5.63 -5.86
CA VAL A 199 9.09 -6.48 -4.66
C VAL A 199 7.69 -6.66 -4.09
N TRP A 200 6.79 -5.72 -4.36
CA TRP A 200 5.40 -5.82 -3.89
C TRP A 200 4.58 -6.79 -4.75
N ALA A 201 4.80 -6.78 -6.07
CA ALA A 201 4.19 -7.77 -6.95
C ALA A 201 4.68 -9.19 -6.61
N MET A 202 6.00 -9.37 -6.39
CA MET A 202 6.58 -10.65 -5.97
C MET A 202 6.01 -11.14 -4.65
N ASN A 203 5.96 -10.28 -3.63
CA ASN A 203 5.42 -10.65 -2.33
C ASN A 203 3.95 -11.06 -2.39
N ASN A 204 3.14 -10.31 -3.15
CA ASN A 204 1.72 -10.61 -3.30
C ASN A 204 1.49 -11.90 -4.08
N LEU A 205 2.26 -12.15 -5.15
CA LEU A 205 2.22 -13.40 -5.90
C LEU A 205 2.62 -14.58 -5.00
N GLY A 206 3.73 -14.45 -4.25
CA GLY A 206 4.16 -15.48 -3.30
C GLY A 206 3.12 -15.77 -2.22
N LEU A 207 2.44 -14.75 -1.71
CA LEU A 207 1.35 -14.93 -0.75
C LEU A 207 0.15 -15.68 -1.36
N ILE A 208 -0.19 -15.41 -2.62
CA ILE A 208 -1.24 -16.15 -3.34
C ILE A 208 -0.83 -17.62 -3.47
N TYR A 209 0.38 -17.92 -3.90
CA TYR A 209 0.87 -19.29 -4.00
C TYR A 209 0.83 -20.03 -2.66
N ILE A 210 1.26 -19.41 -1.57
CA ILE A 210 1.14 -19.98 -0.21
C ILE A 210 -0.33 -20.32 0.12
N GLN A 211 -1.27 -19.46 -0.24
CA GLN A 211 -2.70 -19.66 0.06
C GLN A 211 -3.35 -20.73 -0.83
N GLN A 212 -2.80 -20.98 -2.02
CA GLN A 212 -3.20 -22.06 -2.92
C GLN A 212 -2.48 -23.39 -2.62
N ASP A 213 -1.72 -23.46 -1.51
CA ASP A 213 -0.90 -24.61 -1.12
C ASP A 213 0.22 -24.96 -2.13
N GLN A 214 0.64 -23.95 -2.90
CA GLN A 214 1.72 -24.01 -3.90
C GLN A 214 3.00 -23.36 -3.33
N SER A 215 3.44 -23.84 -2.17
CA SER A 215 4.53 -23.18 -1.44
C SER A 215 5.88 -23.28 -2.14
N GLU A 216 6.10 -24.30 -2.96
CA GLU A 216 7.27 -24.43 -3.83
C GLU A 216 7.33 -23.29 -4.85
N ASP A 217 6.20 -22.93 -5.49
CA ASP A 217 6.12 -21.83 -6.46
C ASP A 217 6.29 -20.46 -5.79
N ALA A 218 5.99 -20.37 -4.49
CA ALA A 218 6.20 -19.15 -3.72
C ALA A 218 7.68 -18.85 -3.42
N LEU A 219 8.53 -19.88 -3.30
CA LEU A 219 9.94 -19.72 -2.90
C LEU A 219 10.74 -18.81 -3.84
N PRO A 220 10.71 -18.98 -5.18
CA PRO A 220 11.47 -18.13 -6.10
C PRO A 220 11.13 -16.64 -5.96
N VAL A 221 9.84 -16.31 -6.00
CA VAL A 221 9.39 -14.91 -5.95
C VAL A 221 9.65 -14.26 -4.59
N LEU A 222 9.49 -15.01 -3.48
CA LEU A 222 9.74 -14.49 -2.14
C LEU A 222 11.23 -14.38 -1.82
N ALA A 223 12.06 -15.33 -2.28
CA ALA A 223 13.51 -15.23 -2.15
C ALA A 223 14.04 -13.99 -2.86
N ARG A 224 13.57 -13.72 -4.08
CA ARG A 224 13.95 -12.52 -4.83
C ARG A 224 13.46 -11.23 -4.14
N ALA A 225 12.23 -11.20 -3.63
CA ALA A 225 11.71 -10.05 -2.88
C ALA A 225 12.56 -9.74 -1.64
N VAL A 226 12.97 -10.78 -0.91
CA VAL A 226 13.87 -10.66 0.26
C VAL A 226 15.28 -10.24 -0.15
N GLU A 227 15.83 -10.77 -1.23
CA GLU A 227 17.14 -10.35 -1.75
C GLU A 227 17.18 -8.85 -2.03
N LEU A 228 16.13 -8.32 -2.67
CA LEU A 228 16.01 -6.90 -3.02
C LEU A 228 15.69 -6.01 -1.80
N ARG A 229 14.97 -6.55 -0.81
CA ARG A 229 14.57 -5.80 0.40
C ARG A 229 14.65 -6.68 1.64
N ARG A 230 15.86 -6.80 2.18
CA ARG A 230 16.17 -7.67 3.33
C ARG A 230 15.59 -7.18 4.66
N ASP A 231 15.33 -5.90 4.75
CA ASP A 231 14.80 -5.21 5.95
C ASP A 231 13.28 -5.22 6.06
N SER A 232 12.58 -5.91 5.16
CA SER A 232 11.12 -6.00 5.22
C SER A 232 10.67 -7.17 6.13
N PRO A 233 10.06 -6.90 7.29
CA PRO A 233 9.57 -7.96 8.17
C PRO A 233 8.49 -8.80 7.52
N VAL A 234 7.67 -8.20 6.65
CA VAL A 234 6.60 -8.89 5.91
C VAL A 234 7.18 -9.89 4.92
N PHE A 235 8.20 -9.49 4.14
CA PHE A 235 8.79 -10.36 3.12
C PHE A 235 9.55 -11.52 3.78
N GLN A 236 10.31 -11.22 4.82
CA GLN A 236 11.01 -12.25 5.61
C GLN A 236 10.03 -13.26 6.22
N ASN A 237 8.92 -12.79 6.82
CA ASN A 237 7.92 -13.67 7.38
C ASN A 237 7.23 -14.54 6.31
N ASN A 238 6.93 -13.99 5.14
CA ASN A 238 6.28 -14.76 4.07
C ASN A 238 7.24 -15.79 3.46
N LEU A 239 8.52 -15.44 3.28
CA LEU A 239 9.56 -16.41 2.89
C LEU A 239 9.68 -17.53 3.95
N GLY A 240 9.73 -17.16 5.23
CA GLY A 240 9.73 -18.14 6.33
C GLY A 240 8.53 -19.09 6.26
N THR A 241 7.34 -18.57 5.94
CA THR A 241 6.13 -19.40 5.79
C THR A 241 6.23 -20.38 4.62
N ALA A 242 6.76 -19.94 3.46
CA ALA A 242 6.98 -20.83 2.32
C ALA A 242 8.01 -21.92 2.66
N LEU A 243 9.15 -21.55 3.26
CA LEU A 243 10.19 -22.49 3.70
C LEU A 243 9.68 -23.52 4.72
N GLU A 244 8.86 -23.09 5.67
CA GLU A 244 8.25 -24.00 6.65
C GLU A 244 7.34 -25.02 5.98
N ARG A 245 6.48 -24.58 5.07
CA ARG A 245 5.53 -25.46 4.36
C ARG A 245 6.21 -26.42 3.40
N THR A 246 7.38 -26.07 2.89
CA THR A 246 8.20 -26.94 2.03
C THR A 246 9.19 -27.81 2.81
N GLY A 247 9.07 -27.87 4.14
CA GLY A 247 9.85 -28.77 4.96
C GLY A 247 11.27 -28.32 5.28
N HIS A 248 11.51 -27.00 5.31
CA HIS A 248 12.80 -26.39 5.64
C HIS A 248 12.74 -25.58 6.95
N PRO A 249 12.46 -26.20 8.11
CA PRO A 249 12.20 -25.48 9.35
C PRO A 249 13.40 -24.67 9.87
N ALA A 250 14.63 -25.13 9.67
CA ALA A 250 15.82 -24.35 10.06
C ALA A 250 16.00 -23.08 9.25
N ALA A 251 15.73 -23.13 7.94
CA ALA A 251 15.76 -21.95 7.08
C ALA A 251 14.58 -21.01 7.37
N ALA A 252 13.39 -21.55 7.61
CA ALA A 252 12.22 -20.78 8.03
C ALA A 252 12.45 -20.02 9.33
N LYS A 253 13.07 -20.66 10.34
CA LYS A 253 13.45 -20.02 11.60
C LYS A 253 14.33 -18.80 11.36
N LYS A 254 15.38 -18.91 10.52
CA LYS A 254 16.25 -17.78 10.16
C LYS A 254 15.49 -16.62 9.52
N ALA A 255 14.54 -16.91 8.62
CA ALA A 255 13.72 -15.89 7.99
C ALA A 255 12.79 -15.21 9.01
N TYR A 256 12.18 -15.95 9.93
CA TYR A 256 11.37 -15.37 11.01
C TYR A 256 12.20 -14.55 12.00
N GLU A 257 13.41 -14.99 12.35
CA GLU A 257 14.35 -14.23 13.15
C GLU A 257 14.71 -12.90 12.48
N ALA A 258 14.99 -12.92 11.17
CA ALA A 258 15.27 -11.71 10.40
C ALA A 258 14.05 -10.77 10.38
N ALA A 259 12.82 -11.30 10.28
CA ALA A 259 11.60 -10.50 10.36
C ALA A 259 11.44 -9.81 11.74
N VAL A 260 11.71 -10.51 12.83
CA VAL A 260 11.65 -9.95 14.20
C VAL A 260 12.76 -8.90 14.42
N VAL A 261 13.94 -9.12 13.86
CA VAL A 261 15.04 -8.13 13.91
C VAL A 261 14.69 -6.87 13.13
N ALA A 262 14.06 -7.02 11.96
CA ALA A 262 13.62 -5.89 11.14
C ALA A 262 12.51 -5.07 11.80
N ASP A 263 11.56 -5.72 12.49
CA ASP A 263 10.52 -5.07 13.27
C ASP A 263 10.05 -5.99 14.43
N SER A 264 10.51 -5.70 15.65
CA SER A 264 10.13 -6.44 16.84
C SER A 264 8.65 -6.29 17.24
N THR A 265 7.94 -5.29 16.67
CA THR A 265 6.50 -5.07 16.90
C THR A 265 5.61 -5.85 15.92
N TYR A 266 6.22 -6.47 14.89
CA TYR A 266 5.49 -7.28 13.92
C TYR A 266 5.10 -8.63 14.52
N GLY A 267 3.98 -8.67 15.23
CA GLY A 267 3.53 -9.82 16.03
C GLY A 267 3.39 -11.13 15.25
N LYS A 268 3.14 -11.10 13.93
CA LYS A 268 3.09 -12.30 13.09
C LYS A 268 4.43 -13.03 13.05
N ALA A 269 5.54 -12.29 12.89
CA ALA A 269 6.86 -12.88 12.86
C ALA A 269 7.23 -13.50 14.20
N SER A 270 6.94 -12.83 15.32
CA SER A 270 7.19 -13.36 16.66
C SER A 270 6.40 -14.64 16.94
N ALA A 271 5.12 -14.68 16.52
CA ALA A 271 4.30 -15.89 16.65
C ALA A 271 4.82 -17.04 15.77
N SER A 272 5.21 -16.76 14.53
CA SER A 272 5.80 -17.73 13.61
C SER A 272 7.13 -18.28 14.15
N LEU A 273 7.98 -17.39 14.66
CA LEU A 273 9.25 -17.79 15.26
C LEU A 273 9.04 -18.71 16.47
N THR A 274 8.14 -18.35 17.39
CA THR A 274 7.84 -19.19 18.56
C THR A 274 7.40 -20.60 18.16
N ARG A 275 6.57 -20.70 17.13
CA ARG A 275 6.03 -21.96 16.65
C ARG A 275 7.06 -22.83 15.95
N ILE A 276 8.01 -22.22 15.21
CA ILE A 276 8.99 -22.99 14.40
C ILE A 276 10.18 -23.49 15.21
N ILE A 277 10.54 -22.86 16.33
CA ILE A 277 11.71 -23.23 17.13
C ILE A 277 11.80 -24.74 17.41
N PRO A 278 10.76 -25.41 17.96
CA PRO A 278 10.85 -26.83 18.26
C PRO A 278 10.92 -27.70 17.00
N LEU A 279 10.41 -27.24 15.86
CA LEU A 279 10.47 -27.97 14.60
C LEU A 279 11.83 -27.84 13.91
N ALA A 280 12.56 -26.75 14.20
CA ALA A 280 13.89 -26.50 13.67
C ALA A 280 15.01 -27.17 14.49
N GLU A 281 14.68 -27.73 15.68
CA GLU A 281 15.64 -28.47 16.51
C GLU A 281 16.05 -29.77 15.80
N GLY A 282 17.35 -29.92 15.52
CA GLY A 282 17.91 -31.07 14.84
C GLY A 282 17.86 -31.03 13.32
N ASP A 283 17.21 -30.04 12.71
CA ASP A 283 17.30 -29.82 11.28
C ASP A 283 18.64 -29.14 10.93
N THR A 284 19.49 -29.86 10.21
CA THR A 284 20.78 -29.38 9.71
C THR A 284 20.77 -29.09 8.23
N THR A 285 19.60 -29.12 7.59
CA THR A 285 19.46 -28.94 6.14
C THR A 285 19.82 -27.52 5.77
N ALA A 286 20.88 -27.36 4.98
CA ALA A 286 21.26 -26.08 4.42
C ALA A 286 20.39 -25.79 3.20
N VAL A 287 19.72 -24.65 3.19
CA VAL A 287 18.98 -24.13 2.04
C VAL A 287 19.76 -22.96 1.46
N ASP A 288 20.13 -23.08 0.19
CA ASP A 288 20.75 -21.99 -0.56
C ASP A 288 19.65 -21.17 -1.27
N LEU A 289 19.35 -19.99 -0.74
CA LEU A 289 18.34 -19.10 -1.33
C LEU A 289 18.71 -18.60 -2.73
N SER A 290 20.00 -18.66 -3.11
CA SER A 290 20.44 -18.24 -4.44
C SER A 290 19.90 -19.15 -5.55
N THR A 291 19.64 -20.43 -5.24
CA THR A 291 18.99 -21.35 -6.16
C THR A 291 17.58 -20.88 -6.50
N PHE A 292 16.80 -20.48 -5.51
CA PHE A 292 15.45 -19.96 -5.75
C PHE A 292 15.46 -18.63 -6.52
N VAL A 293 16.48 -17.80 -6.33
CA VAL A 293 16.64 -16.57 -7.13
C VAL A 293 16.97 -16.91 -8.59
N ALA A 294 17.76 -17.96 -8.85
CA ALA A 294 18.00 -18.43 -10.21
C ALA A 294 16.72 -18.97 -10.86
N ASP A 295 15.90 -19.75 -10.12
CA ASP A 295 14.61 -20.24 -10.57
C ASP A 295 13.64 -19.07 -10.86
N PHE A 296 13.68 -18.02 -10.05
CA PHE A 296 12.91 -16.78 -10.31
C PHE A 296 13.27 -16.18 -11.67
N HIS A 297 14.56 -16.02 -11.99
CA HIS A 297 14.96 -15.45 -13.27
C HIS A 297 14.53 -16.33 -14.45
N ALA A 298 14.60 -17.66 -14.31
CA ALA A 298 14.10 -18.58 -15.32
C ALA A 298 12.57 -18.44 -15.53
N ALA A 299 11.82 -18.32 -14.45
CA ALA A 299 10.36 -18.09 -14.50
C ALA A 299 10.03 -16.74 -15.18
N VAL A 300 10.75 -15.67 -14.87
CA VAL A 300 10.53 -14.34 -15.48
C VAL A 300 10.77 -14.39 -16.98
N GLN A 301 11.80 -15.09 -17.45
CA GLN A 301 12.04 -15.27 -18.89
C GLN A 301 10.84 -15.92 -19.57
N GLN A 302 10.27 -16.98 -18.99
CA GLN A 302 9.06 -17.62 -19.51
C GLN A 302 7.86 -16.67 -19.54
N TRP A 303 7.66 -15.84 -18.50
CA TRP A 303 6.58 -14.87 -18.48
C TRP A 303 6.74 -13.77 -19.52
N GLN A 304 7.97 -13.34 -19.79
CA GLN A 304 8.30 -12.37 -20.85
C GLN A 304 8.01 -12.95 -22.23
N GLU A 305 8.40 -14.20 -22.50
CA GLU A 305 8.14 -14.89 -23.77
C GLU A 305 6.63 -15.05 -24.01
N THR A 306 5.87 -15.45 -23.00
CA THR A 306 4.41 -15.60 -23.08
C THR A 306 3.72 -14.28 -23.35
N ALA A 307 4.18 -13.17 -22.75
CA ALA A 307 3.63 -11.84 -22.97
C ALA A 307 3.83 -11.35 -24.41
N VAL A 308 4.96 -11.71 -25.04
CA VAL A 308 5.26 -11.34 -26.45
C VAL A 308 4.36 -12.12 -27.43
N ASP A 309 4.04 -13.38 -27.14
CA ASP A 309 3.24 -14.23 -28.03
C ASP A 309 1.76 -13.82 -28.05
N THR A 310 1.24 -13.34 -26.90
CA THR A 310 -0.15 -12.84 -26.82
C THR A 310 -0.35 -11.53 -27.58
N THR A 311 0.67 -10.73 -27.80
CA THR A 311 0.56 -9.49 -28.61
C THR A 311 0.56 -9.78 -30.11
N LYS A 312 1.12 -10.89 -30.58
CA LYS A 312 1.15 -11.28 -32.00
C LYS A 312 -0.16 -11.93 -32.49
N THR A 313 -1.00 -12.40 -31.58
CA THR A 313 -2.26 -13.09 -31.94
C THR A 313 -3.44 -12.14 -32.08
N VAL A 314 -3.26 -10.85 -31.81
CA VAL A 314 -4.32 -9.80 -31.86
C VAL A 314 -4.20 -8.90 -33.11
N GLU A 315 -3.19 -9.12 -33.96
CA GLU A 315 -3.09 -8.52 -35.31
C GLU A 315 -3.68 -9.46 -36.37
#